data_da0f05bfca9c56270a1a2d33803fea36
#
_entry.id   da0f05bfca9c56270a1a2d33803fea36
#
_cell.length_a   1.000
_cell.length_b   1.000
_cell.length_c   1.000
_cell.angle_alpha   90.00
_cell.angle_beta   90.00
_cell.angle_gamma   90.00
#
_symmetry.space_group_name_H-M   'P 1'
#
loop_
_entity.id
_entity.type
_entity.pdbx_description
1 polymer ?
#
loop_
_entity_poly.entity_id
_entity_poly.type
_entity_poly.pdbx_seq_one_letter_code
_entity_poly.pdbx_strand_id
1 'polypeptide(L)'
;MSDPKKTVVNPDYDLDQPITSKVGLRQGLASYGDPHFSLFLRKVFIKALGYSEDALSRPIIGIVNTYSSFNPCHANIPQLIDAVKRGVQLNGGLAIDFPTISIHESFSSPTSMYLRNLMSMDTEEMIAAQPCDAVVLIGGCDKTTPAQLMGGISANKPILHLVTGPMMPGSHRGGGTCGVMGTASTMASILVGLGMMPFAGATAPAVSATRLRIAEATGGLAVAACKDVERLRPQALLSRESFLNAITVLQAIGGSTNAVVHLMAIIGRHPKVAGTITLETIDDIGRKTPLLVDLKPSGDNYMTDFHNSVTGRTLGEEIAHNSLIPVPRELSVIQPFDKPLYPASSLVVLKGNLAPGGAIMKASASKYRKLLQHTGKAVVFANSADMAERIDDPDLDVTPESVLVLQNIGPIGNPGMPEAGMIPIPRKIASQGVLDMLRLSDGRMSGTAGGTIGLHISPESADPKSPLGIVRNGDLITLDVEKRQLSVDLSDAEISQRIQERLKTFQQAEGAATPWVKREGMRGYRGLYMRSVNQAELGADFDFLTAEGPQKSQE
;
A
#
# COMPACT_ATOMS: atom_id res chain seq x y z
N MET A 1 11.70 19.72 54.62
CA MET A 1 12.09 18.90 53.46
C MET A 1 11.73 19.68 52.23
N SER A 2 12.69 20.28 51.56
CA SER A 2 12.51 21.07 50.36
C SER A 2 12.12 20.14 49.20
N ASP A 3 10.99 20.48 48.56
CA ASP A 3 10.48 19.83 47.36
C ASP A 3 11.59 19.77 46.28
N PRO A 4 11.94 18.61 45.74
CA PRO A 4 12.94 18.54 44.67
C PRO A 4 12.38 19.33 43.49
N LYS A 5 13.10 20.38 43.08
CA LYS A 5 12.74 21.25 41.96
C LYS A 5 12.31 20.40 40.77
N LYS A 6 11.02 20.43 40.44
CA LYS A 6 10.48 19.88 39.19
C LYS A 6 11.29 20.46 38.04
N THR A 7 11.99 19.64 37.32
CA THR A 7 12.65 20.02 36.08
C THR A 7 11.58 19.98 34.98
N VAL A 8 10.78 21.02 34.89
CA VAL A 8 9.79 21.14 33.83
C VAL A 8 10.55 21.35 32.52
N VAL A 9 10.60 20.33 31.67
CA VAL A 9 11.36 20.34 30.41
C VAL A 9 10.71 21.27 29.39
N ASN A 10 9.38 21.44 29.44
CA ASN A 10 8.63 22.39 28.60
C ASN A 10 7.39 22.88 29.37
N PRO A 11 7.25 24.22 29.58
CA PRO A 11 6.11 24.82 30.30
C PRO A 11 4.74 24.42 29.73
N ASP A 12 4.62 24.20 28.41
CA ASP A 12 3.36 23.84 27.75
C ASP A 12 2.79 22.50 28.25
N TYR A 13 3.63 21.63 28.78
CA TYR A 13 3.25 20.33 29.33
C TYR A 13 3.11 20.32 30.86
N ASP A 14 3.37 21.43 31.53
CA ASP A 14 3.20 21.53 32.98
C ASP A 14 1.70 21.48 33.34
N LEU A 15 1.29 20.39 34.02
CA LEU A 15 -0.11 20.14 34.36
C LEU A 15 -0.65 21.06 35.47
N ASP A 16 0.21 21.83 36.14
CA ASP A 16 -0.19 22.84 37.13
C ASP A 16 -0.49 24.21 36.48
N GLN A 17 -0.15 24.40 35.19
CA GLN A 17 -0.50 25.62 34.44
C GLN A 17 -1.99 25.61 34.00
N PRO A 18 -2.58 26.78 33.69
CA PRO A 18 -3.96 26.86 33.18
C PRO A 18 -4.18 25.94 31.96
N ILE A 19 -5.39 25.36 31.81
CA ILE A 19 -5.79 24.45 30.74
C ILE A 19 -6.02 25.23 29.42
N THR A 20 -5.07 26.06 29.03
CA THR A 20 -5.05 26.76 27.74
C THR A 20 -4.29 25.98 26.67
N SER A 21 -3.33 25.15 27.09
CA SER A 21 -2.55 24.29 26.21
C SER A 21 -3.36 23.07 25.77
N LYS A 22 -3.24 22.70 24.50
CA LYS A 22 -3.88 21.51 23.90
C LYS A 22 -2.87 20.38 23.62
N VAL A 23 -1.84 20.27 24.43
CA VAL A 23 -0.76 19.25 24.29
C VAL A 23 -0.87 18.17 25.36
N GLY A 24 -0.32 17.00 25.09
CA GLY A 24 -0.26 15.88 26.01
C GLY A 24 -1.63 15.52 26.57
N LEU A 25 -1.71 15.27 27.86
CA LEU A 25 -2.95 14.89 28.56
C LEU A 25 -4.08 15.92 28.47
N ARG A 26 -3.80 17.14 28.04
CA ARG A 26 -4.80 18.20 27.85
C ARG A 26 -5.55 18.16 26.54
N GLN A 27 -5.18 17.30 25.62
CA GLN A 27 -5.88 17.16 24.35
C GLN A 27 -7.29 16.57 24.57
N GLY A 28 -8.32 17.15 23.94
CA GLY A 28 -9.67 16.61 23.94
C GLY A 28 -10.29 16.43 25.34
N LEU A 29 -10.18 17.42 26.24
CA LEU A 29 -10.69 17.37 27.62
C LEU A 29 -12.21 17.57 27.75
N ALA A 30 -12.97 17.66 26.68
CA ALA A 30 -14.40 17.98 26.73
C ALA A 30 -15.32 16.78 27.09
N SER A 31 -14.78 15.59 27.34
CA SER A 31 -15.56 14.34 27.50
C SER A 31 -16.57 14.36 28.66
N TYR A 32 -16.34 15.17 29.68
CA TYR A 32 -17.22 15.24 30.88
C TYR A 32 -17.79 16.65 31.12
N GLY A 33 -17.70 17.55 30.14
CA GLY A 33 -18.17 18.94 30.28
C GLY A 33 -17.31 19.83 31.20
N ASP A 34 -16.47 19.26 32.05
CA ASP A 34 -15.51 19.95 32.92
C ASP A 34 -14.07 19.52 32.56
N PRO A 35 -13.28 20.41 31.95
CA PRO A 35 -11.89 20.11 31.60
C PRO A 35 -10.98 19.77 32.80
N HIS A 36 -11.20 20.39 33.97
CA HIS A 36 -10.40 20.11 35.15
C HIS A 36 -10.69 18.71 35.70
N PHE A 37 -11.94 18.32 35.75
CA PHE A 37 -12.31 16.95 36.15
C PHE A 37 -11.84 15.93 35.14
N SER A 38 -11.94 16.20 33.85
CA SER A 38 -11.41 15.32 32.79
C SER A 38 -9.91 15.12 32.91
N LEU A 39 -9.15 16.19 33.16
CA LEU A 39 -7.70 16.10 33.36
C LEU A 39 -7.37 15.32 34.65
N PHE A 40 -8.10 15.56 35.73
CA PHE A 40 -7.94 14.80 36.98
C PHE A 40 -8.13 13.31 36.75
N LEU A 41 -9.17 12.89 36.09
CA LEU A 41 -9.43 11.47 35.78
C LEU A 41 -8.29 10.86 34.93
N ARG A 42 -7.84 11.55 33.89
CA ARG A 42 -6.69 11.08 33.08
C ARG A 42 -5.44 10.88 33.93
N LYS A 43 -5.12 11.84 34.80
CA LYS A 43 -3.97 11.72 35.71
C LYS A 43 -4.11 10.50 36.63
N VAL A 44 -5.29 10.28 37.22
CA VAL A 44 -5.55 9.15 38.11
C VAL A 44 -5.34 7.82 37.39
N PHE A 45 -5.94 7.64 36.22
CA PHE A 45 -5.88 6.37 35.49
C PHE A 45 -4.49 6.07 34.92
N ILE A 46 -3.79 7.09 34.41
CA ILE A 46 -2.41 6.88 33.91
C ILE A 46 -1.43 6.59 35.07
N LYS A 47 -1.60 7.26 36.21
CA LYS A 47 -0.82 6.92 37.43
C LYS A 47 -1.08 5.51 37.92
N ALA A 48 -2.29 4.99 37.79
CA ALA A 48 -2.60 3.60 38.12
C ALA A 48 -1.81 2.58 37.27
N LEU A 49 -1.29 3.00 36.08
CA LEU A 49 -0.37 2.22 35.26
C LEU A 49 1.10 2.34 35.68
N GLY A 50 1.40 3.07 36.78
CA GLY A 50 2.74 3.21 37.32
C GLY A 50 3.57 4.41 36.81
N TYR A 51 2.96 5.32 36.03
CA TYR A 51 3.67 6.52 35.56
C TYR A 51 3.78 7.60 36.66
N SER A 52 4.95 8.23 36.73
CA SER A 52 5.23 9.32 37.68
C SER A 52 4.57 10.64 37.25
N GLU A 53 4.46 11.60 38.16
CA GLU A 53 3.97 12.95 37.84
C GLU A 53 4.84 13.64 36.78
N ASP A 54 6.18 13.46 36.87
CA ASP A 54 7.11 13.98 35.87
C ASP A 54 6.84 13.40 34.47
N ALA A 55 6.57 12.10 34.37
CA ALA A 55 6.24 11.46 33.09
C ALA A 55 4.98 12.06 32.45
N LEU A 56 3.99 12.45 33.27
CA LEU A 56 2.72 13.02 32.76
C LEU A 56 2.87 14.47 32.23
N SER A 57 3.98 15.13 32.59
CA SER A 57 4.31 16.49 32.13
C SER A 57 5.20 16.48 30.89
N ARG A 58 5.19 15.40 30.11
CA ARG A 58 6.02 15.22 28.90
C ARG A 58 5.15 15.08 27.66
N PRO A 59 5.70 15.34 26.44
CA PRO A 59 5.02 15.04 25.18
C PRO A 59 4.64 13.55 25.13
N ILE A 60 3.43 13.24 24.72
CA ILE A 60 2.93 11.88 24.61
C ILE A 60 3.13 11.39 23.17
N ILE A 61 3.96 10.35 23.03
CA ILE A 61 4.17 9.66 21.76
C ILE A 61 3.34 8.38 21.75
N GLY A 62 2.32 8.37 20.89
CA GLY A 62 1.55 7.17 20.63
C GLY A 62 2.34 6.18 19.77
N ILE A 63 2.27 4.89 20.11
CA ILE A 63 2.88 3.83 19.30
C ILE A 63 1.76 2.89 18.86
N VAL A 64 1.49 2.87 17.56
CA VAL A 64 0.48 1.97 17.00
C VAL A 64 1.04 0.57 16.94
N ASN A 65 0.40 -0.35 17.68
CA ASN A 65 0.80 -1.74 17.82
C ASN A 65 -0.10 -2.65 16.97
N THR A 66 0.44 -3.19 15.88
CA THR A 66 -0.23 -4.14 14.99
C THR A 66 0.27 -5.58 15.18
N TYR A 67 0.84 -5.92 16.33
CA TYR A 67 1.27 -7.28 16.60
C TYR A 67 0.10 -8.27 16.59
N SER A 68 0.34 -9.45 16.01
CA SER A 68 -0.55 -10.60 16.09
C SER A 68 0.24 -11.88 15.86
N SER A 69 -0.09 -12.93 16.59
CA SER A 69 0.48 -14.27 16.38
C SER A 69 0.07 -14.89 15.03
N PHE A 70 -0.98 -14.39 14.39
CA PHE A 70 -1.37 -14.75 13.03
C PHE A 70 -0.62 -13.95 11.94
N ASN A 71 0.33 -13.08 12.33
CA ASN A 71 1.02 -12.23 11.36
C ASN A 71 2.55 -12.38 11.47
N PRO A 72 3.17 -13.31 10.74
CA PRO A 72 4.61 -13.50 10.75
C PRO A 72 5.40 -12.26 10.30
N CYS A 73 4.80 -11.40 9.46
CA CYS A 73 5.41 -10.13 9.06
C CYS A 73 5.58 -9.16 10.24
N HIS A 74 4.84 -9.37 11.34
CA HIS A 74 4.82 -8.51 12.53
C HIS A 74 5.46 -9.19 13.76
N ALA A 75 6.17 -10.30 13.59
CA ALA A 75 6.72 -11.09 14.68
C ALA A 75 7.69 -10.31 15.59
N ASN A 76 8.42 -9.32 15.06
CA ASN A 76 9.38 -8.49 15.81
C ASN A 76 8.79 -7.18 16.35
N ILE A 77 7.48 -6.93 16.19
CA ILE A 77 6.86 -5.67 16.68
C ILE A 77 7.06 -5.46 18.18
N PRO A 78 6.93 -6.45 19.07
CA PRO A 78 7.18 -6.23 20.51
C PRO A 78 8.57 -5.63 20.78
N GLN A 79 9.62 -6.18 20.15
CA GLN A 79 10.99 -5.66 20.29
C GLN A 79 11.15 -4.26 19.69
N LEU A 80 10.44 -3.96 18.59
CA LEU A 80 10.44 -2.62 17.99
C LEU A 80 9.77 -1.60 18.90
N ILE A 81 8.65 -1.96 19.53
CA ILE A 81 7.96 -1.11 20.51
C ILE A 81 8.90 -0.77 21.68
N ASP A 82 9.59 -1.75 22.24
CA ASP A 82 10.55 -1.53 23.33
C ASP A 82 11.68 -0.59 22.90
N ALA A 83 12.19 -0.75 21.69
CA ALA A 83 13.23 0.13 21.16
C ALA A 83 12.72 1.56 20.92
N VAL A 84 11.50 1.73 20.37
CA VAL A 84 10.86 3.04 20.20
C VAL A 84 10.62 3.70 21.56
N LYS A 85 10.08 2.96 22.56
CA LYS A 85 9.89 3.46 23.93
C LYS A 85 11.18 3.99 24.52
N ARG A 86 12.29 3.24 24.36
CA ARG A 86 13.61 3.67 24.81
C ARG A 86 14.03 4.98 24.13
N GLY A 87 13.88 5.09 22.82
CA GLY A 87 14.18 6.32 22.07
C GLY A 87 13.34 7.51 22.51
N VAL A 88 12.05 7.32 22.75
CA VAL A 88 11.16 8.36 23.28
C VAL A 88 11.60 8.81 24.68
N GLN A 89 11.88 7.87 25.58
CA GLN A 89 12.29 8.16 26.98
C GLN A 89 13.62 8.90 27.03
N LEU A 90 14.61 8.47 26.25
CA LEU A 90 15.92 9.14 26.16
C LEU A 90 15.83 10.59 25.67
N ASN A 91 14.79 10.92 24.93
CA ASN A 91 14.54 12.27 24.40
C ASN A 91 13.48 13.06 25.20
N GLY A 92 13.08 12.57 26.38
CA GLY A 92 12.21 13.29 27.29
C GLY A 92 10.71 13.22 26.96
N GLY A 93 10.27 12.23 26.20
CA GLY A 93 8.87 11.95 25.91
C GLY A 93 8.26 10.86 26.82
N LEU A 94 6.93 10.77 26.82
CA LEU A 94 6.16 9.67 27.39
C LEU A 94 5.65 8.78 26.25
N ALA A 95 6.08 7.52 26.21
CA ALA A 95 5.69 6.55 25.20
C ALA A 95 4.52 5.69 25.68
N ILE A 96 3.44 5.66 24.90
CA ILE A 96 2.24 4.84 25.19
C ILE A 96 1.87 4.09 23.92
N ASP A 97 1.91 2.76 23.95
CA ASP A 97 1.43 1.94 22.84
C ASP A 97 -0.06 1.62 22.98
N PHE A 98 -0.72 1.49 21.83
CA PHE A 98 -2.12 1.09 21.74
C PHE A 98 -2.34 0.21 20.51
N PRO A 99 -3.27 -0.77 20.59
CA PRO A 99 -3.51 -1.71 19.51
C PRO A 99 -4.33 -1.09 18.38
N THR A 100 -4.06 -1.58 17.17
CA THR A 100 -4.95 -1.51 16.00
C THR A 100 -5.02 -2.87 15.33
N ILE A 101 -5.87 -3.01 14.31
CA ILE A 101 -6.04 -4.25 13.56
C ILE A 101 -4.70 -4.75 12.99
N SER A 102 -4.51 -6.08 13.00
CA SER A 102 -3.40 -6.77 12.34
C SER A 102 -3.95 -7.71 11.27
N ILE A 103 -3.47 -7.56 10.04
CA ILE A 103 -3.94 -8.34 8.89
C ILE A 103 -2.77 -8.95 8.13
N HIS A 104 -2.95 -10.21 7.69
CA HIS A 104 -1.96 -10.94 6.89
C HIS A 104 -2.66 -11.67 5.75
N GLU A 105 -2.10 -11.63 4.53
CA GLU A 105 -2.75 -12.16 3.33
C GLU A 105 -3.14 -13.64 3.48
N SER A 106 -2.23 -14.47 4.01
CA SER A 106 -2.47 -15.92 4.11
C SER A 106 -3.49 -16.34 5.17
N PHE A 107 -3.87 -15.44 6.09
CA PHE A 107 -4.78 -15.76 7.20
C PHE A 107 -6.06 -14.91 7.19
N SER A 108 -6.16 -13.93 6.30
CA SER A 108 -7.33 -13.07 6.19
C SER A 108 -8.30 -13.58 5.12
N SER A 109 -9.58 -13.67 5.45
CA SER A 109 -10.65 -14.08 4.52
C SER A 109 -11.67 -12.94 4.37
N PRO A 110 -12.09 -12.58 3.15
CA PRO A 110 -11.71 -13.18 1.85
C PRO A 110 -10.27 -12.87 1.43
N THR A 111 -9.70 -11.73 1.85
CA THR A 111 -8.30 -11.30 1.58
C THR A 111 -7.91 -10.15 2.52
N SER A 112 -6.62 -9.92 2.72
CA SER A 112 -6.15 -8.80 3.52
C SER A 112 -6.51 -7.44 2.91
N MET A 113 -6.59 -7.34 1.59
CA MET A 113 -6.99 -6.11 0.90
C MET A 113 -8.43 -5.70 1.23
N TYR A 114 -9.32 -6.67 1.44
CA TYR A 114 -10.70 -6.42 1.90
C TYR A 114 -10.73 -5.68 3.24
N LEU A 115 -9.80 -5.99 4.14
CA LEU A 115 -9.71 -5.40 5.48
C LEU A 115 -8.84 -4.12 5.52
N ARG A 116 -8.16 -3.74 4.42
CA ARG A 116 -7.28 -2.57 4.39
C ARG A 116 -8.01 -1.27 4.76
N ASN A 117 -9.21 -1.07 4.21
CA ASN A 117 -9.99 0.15 4.49
C ASN A 117 -10.50 0.17 5.92
N LEU A 118 -10.93 -0.98 6.47
CA LEU A 118 -11.28 -1.09 7.89
C LEU A 118 -10.09 -0.73 8.79
N MET A 119 -8.90 -1.26 8.47
CA MET A 119 -7.68 -0.95 9.21
C MET A 119 -7.30 0.54 9.12
N SER A 120 -7.55 1.19 7.97
CA SER A 120 -7.30 2.62 7.83
C SER A 120 -8.23 3.47 8.70
N MET A 121 -9.50 3.10 8.79
CA MET A 121 -10.48 3.73 9.69
C MET A 121 -10.10 3.51 11.16
N ASP A 122 -9.78 2.27 11.54
CA ASP A 122 -9.33 1.93 12.89
C ASP A 122 -8.07 2.74 13.29
N THR A 123 -7.11 2.86 12.39
CA THR A 123 -5.89 3.66 12.62
C THR A 123 -6.22 5.14 12.80
N GLU A 124 -7.07 5.71 11.96
CA GLU A 124 -7.51 7.11 12.02
C GLU A 124 -8.19 7.41 13.35
N GLU A 125 -9.22 6.62 13.71
CA GLU A 125 -10.02 6.81 14.90
C GLU A 125 -9.20 6.61 16.19
N MET A 126 -8.33 5.59 16.22
CA MET A 126 -7.47 5.35 17.38
C MET A 126 -6.44 6.46 17.59
N ILE A 127 -5.88 7.03 16.52
CA ILE A 127 -4.99 8.20 16.62
C ILE A 127 -5.75 9.43 17.09
N ALA A 128 -6.95 9.66 16.56
CA ALA A 128 -7.79 10.81 16.90
C ALA A 128 -8.25 10.75 18.36
N ALA A 129 -8.66 9.56 18.84
CA ALA A 129 -9.18 9.35 20.18
C ALA A 129 -8.13 9.52 21.29
N GLN A 130 -6.85 9.21 21.01
CA GLN A 130 -5.79 9.25 22.01
C GLN A 130 -5.14 10.63 22.13
N PRO A 131 -4.75 11.07 23.33
CA PRO A 131 -4.12 12.39 23.55
C PRO A 131 -2.62 12.35 23.18
N CYS A 132 -2.30 11.93 21.96
CA CYS A 132 -0.93 11.84 21.44
C CYS A 132 -0.53 13.13 20.73
N ASP A 133 0.68 13.62 20.97
CA ASP A 133 1.26 14.79 20.29
C ASP A 133 1.93 14.40 18.97
N ALA A 134 2.51 13.21 18.91
CA ALA A 134 2.99 12.56 17.70
C ALA A 134 2.79 11.05 17.78
N VAL A 135 2.86 10.35 16.66
CA VAL A 135 2.57 8.92 16.60
C VAL A 135 3.63 8.19 15.78
N VAL A 136 4.08 7.03 16.27
CA VAL A 136 4.89 6.07 15.54
C VAL A 136 3.98 4.93 15.06
N LEU A 137 3.84 4.79 13.76
CA LEU A 137 3.07 3.72 13.12
C LEU A 137 3.98 2.53 12.87
N ILE A 138 3.77 1.42 13.58
CA ILE A 138 4.58 0.21 13.41
C ILE A 138 3.78 -0.83 12.64
N GLY A 139 4.32 -1.26 11.50
CA GLY A 139 3.73 -2.28 10.67
C GLY A 139 4.67 -2.68 9.55
N GLY A 140 4.37 -3.71 8.78
CA GLY A 140 5.30 -4.17 7.75
C GLY A 140 4.66 -5.05 6.68
N CYS A 141 3.50 -5.60 6.95
CA CYS A 141 2.77 -6.38 5.96
C CYS A 141 2.27 -5.47 4.82
N ASP A 142 2.07 -6.06 3.66
CA ASP A 142 1.77 -5.37 2.40
C ASP A 142 0.51 -4.48 2.42
N LYS A 143 -0.45 -4.76 3.31
CA LYS A 143 -1.67 -3.93 3.50
C LYS A 143 -1.60 -3.03 4.74
N THR A 144 -0.76 -3.40 5.72
CA THR A 144 -0.63 -2.63 6.97
C THR A 144 -0.05 -1.25 6.72
N THR A 145 1.08 -1.18 6.02
CA THR A 145 1.76 0.09 5.72
C THR A 145 0.86 1.08 4.99
N PRO A 146 0.19 0.73 3.86
CA PRO A 146 -0.72 1.68 3.21
C PRO A 146 -1.93 2.04 4.07
N ALA A 147 -2.53 1.09 4.80
CA ALA A 147 -3.68 1.39 5.67
C ALA A 147 -3.32 2.37 6.79
N GLN A 148 -2.15 2.18 7.43
CA GLN A 148 -1.65 3.09 8.44
C GLN A 148 -1.34 4.48 7.89
N LEU A 149 -0.80 4.58 6.66
CA LEU A 149 -0.52 5.87 6.04
C LEU A 149 -1.83 6.59 5.65
N MET A 150 -2.82 5.87 5.12
CA MET A 150 -4.16 6.39 4.86
C MET A 150 -4.79 6.97 6.13
N GLY A 151 -4.89 6.18 7.19
CA GLY A 151 -5.45 6.61 8.48
C GLY A 151 -4.64 7.72 9.15
N GLY A 152 -3.32 7.68 9.07
CA GLY A 152 -2.44 8.71 9.62
C GLY A 152 -2.56 10.06 8.92
N ILE A 153 -2.75 10.08 7.59
CA ILE A 153 -3.02 11.32 6.82
C ILE A 153 -4.38 11.91 7.21
N SER A 154 -5.40 11.06 7.33
CA SER A 154 -6.74 11.49 7.74
C SER A 154 -6.75 12.04 9.17
N ALA A 155 -6.12 11.36 10.12
CA ALA A 155 -6.00 11.81 11.52
C ALA A 155 -5.18 13.09 11.70
N ASN A 156 -4.28 13.38 10.78
CA ASN A 156 -3.50 14.61 10.65
C ASN A 156 -2.75 15.05 11.93
N LYS A 157 -2.21 14.10 12.69
CA LYS A 157 -1.19 14.35 13.74
C LYS A 157 0.20 14.04 13.17
N PRO A 158 1.30 14.62 13.69
CA PRO A 158 2.65 14.22 13.28
C PRO A 158 2.82 12.71 13.37
N ILE A 159 3.18 12.07 12.27
CA ILE A 159 3.40 10.62 12.19
C ILE A 159 4.79 10.28 11.66
N LEU A 160 5.38 9.23 12.18
CA LEU A 160 6.54 8.56 11.62
C LEU A 160 6.20 7.09 11.39
N HIS A 161 6.71 6.53 10.32
CA HIS A 161 6.56 5.11 10.05
C HIS A 161 7.79 4.31 10.47
N LEU A 162 7.57 3.11 10.97
CA LEU A 162 8.59 2.11 11.25
C LEU A 162 8.12 0.75 10.71
N VAL A 163 8.74 0.28 9.63
CA VAL A 163 8.40 -1.04 9.10
C VAL A 163 9.18 -2.14 9.81
N THR A 164 8.61 -3.33 9.90
CA THR A 164 9.21 -4.51 10.54
C THR A 164 10.48 -5.00 9.84
N GLY A 165 10.61 -4.74 8.54
CA GLY A 165 11.77 -5.07 7.72
C GLY A 165 11.66 -6.42 7.00
N PRO A 166 12.46 -6.61 5.92
CA PRO A 166 12.45 -7.84 5.14
C PRO A 166 13.04 -9.02 5.94
N MET A 167 12.48 -10.22 5.67
CA MET A 167 13.07 -11.47 6.18
C MET A 167 14.41 -11.77 5.51
N MET A 168 15.24 -12.54 6.19
CA MET A 168 16.49 -13.06 5.60
C MET A 168 16.19 -14.11 4.53
N PRO A 169 17.05 -14.26 3.49
CA PRO A 169 16.90 -15.31 2.49
C PRO A 169 16.89 -16.72 3.12
N GLY A 170 16.00 -17.57 2.60
CA GLY A 170 15.74 -18.89 3.19
C GLY A 170 14.59 -18.79 4.19
N SER A 171 13.43 -19.29 3.79
CA SER A 171 12.09 -19.10 4.37
C SER A 171 11.90 -19.49 5.85
N HIS A 172 12.94 -19.99 6.53
CA HIS A 172 12.84 -20.52 7.88
C HIS A 172 13.70 -19.76 8.92
N ARG A 173 14.18 -18.56 8.58
CA ARG A 173 15.14 -17.81 9.42
C ARG A 173 14.54 -16.58 10.11
N GLY A 174 13.31 -16.67 10.58
CA GLY A 174 12.67 -15.63 11.39
C GLY A 174 11.53 -14.88 10.67
N GLY A 175 10.77 -14.12 11.44
CA GLY A 175 9.68 -13.28 10.93
C GLY A 175 10.21 -12.07 10.16
N GLY A 176 9.32 -11.43 9.42
CA GLY A 176 9.60 -10.26 8.60
C GLY A 176 8.75 -10.25 7.33
N THR A 177 8.84 -9.17 6.55
CA THR A 177 8.15 -9.06 5.25
C THR A 177 8.85 -9.89 4.18
N CYS A 178 8.22 -10.04 3.00
CA CYS A 178 8.85 -10.75 1.89
C CYS A 178 10.25 -10.21 1.56
N GLY A 179 11.21 -11.11 1.34
CA GLY A 179 12.62 -10.79 1.07
C GLY A 179 12.93 -10.37 -0.37
N VAL A 180 11.92 -10.08 -1.18
CA VAL A 180 12.01 -9.61 -2.58
C VAL A 180 11.35 -8.23 -2.72
N MET A 181 11.46 -7.58 -3.89
CA MET A 181 10.74 -6.33 -4.16
C MET A 181 9.25 -6.62 -4.45
N GLY A 182 8.55 -7.11 -3.42
CA GLY A 182 7.11 -7.25 -3.36
C GLY A 182 6.43 -5.97 -2.84
N THR A 183 5.14 -6.06 -2.53
CA THR A 183 4.35 -4.88 -2.12
C THR A 183 4.84 -4.29 -0.79
N ALA A 184 5.19 -5.11 0.20
CA ALA A 184 5.67 -4.63 1.49
C ALA A 184 6.99 -3.83 1.37
N SER A 185 7.98 -4.35 0.63
CA SER A 185 9.26 -3.66 0.39
C SER A 185 9.09 -2.43 -0.48
N THR A 186 8.17 -2.46 -1.46
CA THR A 186 7.81 -1.30 -2.28
C THR A 186 7.23 -0.19 -1.40
N MET A 187 6.25 -0.50 -0.54
CA MET A 187 5.64 0.50 0.34
C MET A 187 6.66 1.07 1.35
N ALA A 188 7.57 0.23 1.86
CA ALA A 188 8.67 0.71 2.70
C ALA A 188 9.58 1.71 1.97
N SER A 189 9.91 1.46 0.72
CA SER A 189 10.72 2.39 -0.10
C SER A 189 9.95 3.68 -0.43
N ILE A 190 8.65 3.59 -0.68
CA ILE A 190 7.75 4.74 -0.88
C ILE A 190 7.72 5.63 0.37
N LEU A 191 7.67 5.06 1.59
CA LEU A 191 7.71 5.83 2.83
C LEU A 191 9.00 6.65 2.97
N VAL A 192 10.13 6.12 2.50
CA VAL A 192 11.40 6.87 2.44
C VAL A 192 11.29 8.00 1.42
N GLY A 193 10.75 7.72 0.24
CA GLY A 193 10.52 8.73 -0.81
C GLY A 193 9.58 9.87 -0.37
N LEU A 194 8.62 9.58 0.51
CA LEU A 194 7.73 10.55 1.14
C LEU A 194 8.37 11.30 2.33
N GLY A 195 9.55 10.88 2.80
CA GLY A 195 10.18 11.45 3.99
C GLY A 195 9.53 11.01 5.32
N MET A 196 8.72 9.96 5.32
CA MET A 196 7.95 9.49 6.49
C MET A 196 8.70 8.45 7.34
N MET A 197 9.88 8.01 6.88
CA MET A 197 10.70 6.99 7.55
C MET A 197 12.19 7.27 7.30
N PRO A 198 13.09 6.97 8.27
CA PRO A 198 14.54 7.03 8.05
C PRO A 198 14.98 6.16 6.87
N PHE A 199 15.98 6.63 6.10
CA PHE A 199 16.44 6.00 4.86
C PHE A 199 16.72 4.50 4.99
N ALA A 200 17.55 4.10 5.97
CA ALA A 200 17.87 2.69 6.20
C ALA A 200 16.65 1.85 6.65
N GLY A 201 15.55 2.49 7.00
CA GLY A 201 14.32 1.84 7.44
C GLY A 201 13.68 0.93 6.40
N ALA A 202 13.83 1.21 5.10
CA ALA A 202 13.24 0.39 4.04
C ALA A 202 13.94 -0.96 3.88
N THR A 203 15.26 -1.03 4.09
CA THR A 203 16.08 -2.18 3.68
C THR A 203 16.61 -3.02 4.82
N ALA A 204 16.79 -2.46 6.03
CA ALA A 204 17.37 -3.20 7.15
C ALA A 204 16.56 -4.47 7.47
N PRO A 205 17.21 -5.66 7.54
CA PRO A 205 16.51 -6.91 7.84
C PRO A 205 15.78 -6.90 9.17
N ALA A 206 14.67 -7.62 9.26
CA ALA A 206 13.80 -7.68 10.44
C ALA A 206 14.54 -8.14 11.71
N VAL A 207 15.50 -9.04 11.56
CA VAL A 207 16.25 -9.65 12.67
C VAL A 207 17.58 -8.93 12.98
N SER A 208 17.90 -7.83 12.30
CA SER A 208 19.17 -7.13 12.47
C SER A 208 19.15 -6.15 13.66
N ALA A 209 20.30 -5.99 14.34
CA ALA A 209 20.48 -4.96 15.35
C ALA A 209 20.29 -3.54 14.77
N THR A 210 20.53 -3.35 13.47
CA THR A 210 20.28 -2.09 12.75
C THR A 210 18.79 -1.74 12.80
N ARG A 211 17.89 -2.72 12.67
CA ARG A 211 16.44 -2.50 12.79
C ARG A 211 16.06 -1.91 14.16
N LEU A 212 16.64 -2.42 15.24
CA LEU A 212 16.40 -1.91 16.59
C LEU A 212 16.97 -0.49 16.79
N ARG A 213 18.15 -0.19 16.21
CA ARG A 213 18.70 1.18 16.25
C ARG A 213 17.82 2.17 15.48
N ILE A 214 17.27 1.77 14.34
CA ILE A 214 16.31 2.60 13.58
C ILE A 214 15.04 2.84 14.41
N ALA A 215 14.54 1.82 15.09
CA ALA A 215 13.36 1.95 15.96
C ALA A 215 13.60 2.94 17.10
N GLU A 216 14.75 2.85 17.78
CA GLU A 216 15.14 3.81 18.82
C GLU A 216 15.25 5.24 18.27
N ALA A 217 15.95 5.42 17.15
CA ALA A 217 16.07 6.72 16.49
C ALA A 217 14.69 7.29 16.08
N THR A 218 13.78 6.45 15.59
CA THR A 218 12.40 6.86 15.24
C THR A 218 11.65 7.38 16.46
N GLY A 219 11.82 6.77 17.63
CA GLY A 219 11.27 7.27 18.89
C GLY A 219 11.77 8.68 19.24
N GLY A 220 13.06 8.92 19.09
CA GLY A 220 13.66 10.26 19.30
C GLY A 220 13.13 11.30 18.30
N LEU A 221 13.03 10.94 17.03
CA LEU A 221 12.46 11.80 15.99
C LEU A 221 10.99 12.16 16.27
N ALA A 222 10.20 11.22 16.81
CA ALA A 222 8.81 11.49 17.18
C ALA A 222 8.71 12.54 18.30
N VAL A 223 9.58 12.50 19.30
CA VAL A 223 9.64 13.56 20.33
C VAL A 223 10.08 14.90 19.70
N ALA A 224 11.06 14.88 18.81
CA ALA A 224 11.47 16.09 18.10
C ALA A 224 10.34 16.71 17.27
N ALA A 225 9.47 15.89 16.70
CA ALA A 225 8.31 16.36 15.90
C ALA A 225 7.30 17.16 16.74
N CYS A 226 7.22 16.92 18.06
CA CYS A 226 6.35 17.68 18.95
C CYS A 226 6.75 19.17 19.09
N LYS A 227 7.94 19.57 18.62
CA LYS A 227 8.40 20.98 18.64
C LYS A 227 7.83 21.81 17.49
N ASP A 228 7.33 21.18 16.44
CA ASP A 228 6.80 21.86 15.25
C ASP A 228 5.62 21.06 14.65
N VAL A 229 4.62 20.84 15.48
CA VAL A 229 3.46 20.00 15.18
C VAL A 229 2.75 20.45 13.90
N GLU A 230 2.53 21.76 13.73
CA GLU A 230 1.75 22.28 12.60
C GLU A 230 2.45 22.01 11.26
N ARG A 231 3.77 22.16 11.20
CA ARG A 231 4.53 21.92 9.96
C ARG A 231 4.72 20.43 9.67
N LEU A 232 4.75 19.58 10.73
CA LEU A 232 5.05 18.16 10.60
C LEU A 232 3.78 17.27 10.58
N ARG A 233 2.59 17.87 10.58
CA ARG A 233 1.35 17.14 10.25
C ARG A 233 1.40 16.64 8.81
N PRO A 234 0.94 15.43 8.52
CA PRO A 234 0.98 14.84 7.18
C PRO A 234 0.41 15.75 6.09
N GLN A 235 -0.73 16.41 6.35
CA GLN A 235 -1.39 17.29 5.38
C GLN A 235 -0.66 18.64 5.17
N ALA A 236 0.34 18.96 5.99
CA ALA A 236 1.22 20.10 5.81
C ALA A 236 2.58 19.69 5.24
N LEU A 237 3.10 18.53 5.66
CA LEU A 237 4.40 18.00 5.27
C LEU A 237 4.39 17.40 3.86
N LEU A 238 3.37 16.64 3.52
CA LEU A 238 3.27 15.96 2.23
C LEU A 238 2.68 16.91 1.19
N SER A 239 3.49 17.23 0.20
CA SER A 239 3.06 18.02 -0.97
C SER A 239 2.85 17.10 -2.17
N ARG A 240 2.34 17.66 -3.28
CA ARG A 240 2.28 16.97 -4.56
C ARG A 240 3.65 16.44 -4.98
N GLU A 241 4.69 17.24 -4.79
CA GLU A 241 6.09 16.89 -5.13
C GLU A 241 6.59 15.72 -4.30
N SER A 242 6.21 15.60 -3.02
CA SER A 242 6.52 14.44 -2.18
C SER A 242 5.98 13.15 -2.80
N PHE A 243 4.76 13.18 -3.31
CA PHE A 243 4.16 12.03 -4.00
C PHE A 243 4.81 11.76 -5.36
N LEU A 244 5.21 12.79 -6.12
CA LEU A 244 5.98 12.59 -7.37
C LEU A 244 7.33 11.93 -7.09
N ASN A 245 8.02 12.29 -6.00
CA ASN A 245 9.24 11.62 -5.55
C ASN A 245 8.98 10.15 -5.21
N ALA A 246 7.89 9.85 -4.47
CA ALA A 246 7.50 8.49 -4.15
C ALA A 246 7.20 7.63 -5.40
N ILE A 247 6.54 8.22 -6.42
CA ILE A 247 6.27 7.57 -7.70
C ILE A 247 7.59 7.34 -8.47
N THR A 248 8.53 8.29 -8.43
CA THR A 248 9.85 8.12 -9.02
C THR A 248 10.61 6.96 -8.37
N VAL A 249 10.58 6.86 -7.03
CA VAL A 249 11.14 5.71 -6.30
C VAL A 249 10.46 4.41 -6.72
N LEU A 250 9.13 4.38 -6.79
CA LEU A 250 8.36 3.21 -7.24
C LEU A 250 8.86 2.69 -8.60
N GLN A 251 9.08 3.58 -9.56
CA GLN A 251 9.56 3.24 -10.90
C GLN A 251 11.02 2.78 -10.88
N ALA A 252 11.89 3.49 -10.16
CA ALA A 252 13.33 3.23 -10.11
C ALA A 252 13.69 1.89 -9.44
N ILE A 253 12.88 1.43 -8.49
CA ILE A 253 13.08 0.15 -7.80
C ILE A 253 12.35 -1.02 -8.48
N GLY A 254 11.56 -0.78 -9.53
CA GLY A 254 10.71 -1.81 -10.11
C GLY A 254 9.68 -2.34 -9.12
N GLY A 255 8.95 -1.46 -8.46
CA GLY A 255 8.03 -1.81 -7.39
C GLY A 255 6.82 -2.63 -7.85
N SER A 256 5.99 -2.98 -6.88
CA SER A 256 4.76 -3.78 -7.11
C SER A 256 3.67 -2.95 -7.79
N THR A 257 2.90 -3.57 -8.69
CA THR A 257 1.67 -2.98 -9.25
C THR A 257 0.66 -2.64 -8.17
N ASN A 258 0.56 -3.44 -7.10
CA ASN A 258 -0.33 -3.16 -5.96
C ASN A 258 -0.06 -1.81 -5.31
N ALA A 259 1.20 -1.34 -5.33
CA ALA A 259 1.55 -0.04 -4.78
C ALA A 259 0.89 1.13 -5.51
N VAL A 260 0.52 0.97 -6.79
CA VAL A 260 -0.25 1.98 -7.53
C VAL A 260 -1.64 2.15 -6.90
N VAL A 261 -2.37 1.06 -6.68
CA VAL A 261 -3.68 1.10 -6.01
C VAL A 261 -3.55 1.72 -4.61
N HIS A 262 -2.50 1.36 -3.86
CA HIS A 262 -2.29 1.91 -2.52
C HIS A 262 -1.94 3.40 -2.55
N LEU A 263 -1.09 3.83 -3.48
CA LEU A 263 -0.75 5.25 -3.63
C LEU A 263 -1.96 6.09 -4.03
N MET A 264 -2.81 5.61 -4.95
CA MET A 264 -4.03 6.32 -5.31
C MET A 264 -4.97 6.48 -4.11
N ALA A 265 -5.13 5.43 -3.28
CA ALA A 265 -5.90 5.53 -2.04
C ALA A 265 -5.29 6.54 -1.04
N ILE A 266 -3.98 6.50 -0.83
CA ILE A 266 -3.25 7.42 0.07
C ILE A 266 -3.39 8.86 -0.41
N ILE A 267 -3.20 9.12 -1.71
CA ILE A 267 -3.34 10.43 -2.34
C ILE A 267 -4.78 10.93 -2.18
N GLY A 268 -5.77 10.06 -2.38
CA GLY A 268 -7.19 10.38 -2.23
C GLY A 268 -7.58 10.85 -0.83
N ARG A 269 -6.82 10.48 0.22
CA ARG A 269 -7.03 10.93 1.60
C ARG A 269 -6.43 12.30 1.90
N HIS A 270 -5.59 12.86 1.02
CA HIS A 270 -4.89 14.11 1.27
C HIS A 270 -5.64 15.31 0.67
N PRO A 271 -6.20 16.24 1.49
CA PRO A 271 -7.14 17.25 1.01
C PRO A 271 -6.57 18.24 -0.01
N LYS A 272 -5.23 18.38 -0.10
CA LYS A 272 -4.57 19.30 -1.05
C LYS A 272 -4.01 18.59 -2.28
N VAL A 273 -3.95 17.27 -2.29
CA VAL A 273 -3.29 16.48 -3.36
C VAL A 273 -4.26 15.56 -4.08
N ALA A 274 -5.37 15.20 -3.44
CA ALA A 274 -6.46 14.45 -4.08
C ALA A 274 -6.82 15.09 -5.43
N GLY A 275 -7.06 14.25 -6.45
CA GLY A 275 -7.39 14.69 -7.81
C GLY A 275 -6.24 15.31 -8.63
N THR A 276 -5.10 15.66 -8.00
CA THR A 276 -3.97 16.31 -8.71
C THR A 276 -2.96 15.33 -9.31
N ILE A 277 -3.02 14.07 -8.93
CA ILE A 277 -2.18 12.98 -9.42
C ILE A 277 -3.10 11.87 -9.93
N THR A 278 -2.88 11.45 -11.15
CA THR A 278 -3.66 10.42 -11.84
C THR A 278 -2.76 9.29 -12.31
N LEU A 279 -3.34 8.25 -12.91
CA LEU A 279 -2.55 7.17 -13.51
C LEU A 279 -1.62 7.69 -14.63
N GLU A 280 -2.06 8.70 -15.40
CA GLU A 280 -1.24 9.36 -16.43
C GLU A 280 0.02 9.98 -15.81
N THR A 281 -0.13 10.64 -14.65
CA THR A 281 1.04 11.21 -13.93
C THR A 281 2.05 10.09 -13.59
N ILE A 282 1.57 8.92 -13.19
CA ILE A 282 2.43 7.76 -12.87
C ILE A 282 3.15 7.26 -14.13
N ASP A 283 2.47 7.18 -15.27
CA ASP A 283 3.08 6.77 -16.55
C ASP A 283 4.10 7.81 -17.06
N ASP A 284 3.78 9.10 -16.96
CA ASP A 284 4.68 10.19 -17.39
C ASP A 284 6.01 10.18 -16.61
N ILE A 285 5.95 9.91 -15.31
CA ILE A 285 7.15 9.72 -14.48
C ILE A 285 7.87 8.45 -14.92
N GLY A 286 7.14 7.36 -15.15
CA GLY A 286 7.70 6.09 -15.60
C GLY A 286 8.48 6.21 -16.90
N ARG A 287 7.99 6.97 -17.88
CA ARG A 287 8.66 7.22 -19.16
C ARG A 287 10.04 7.85 -19.03
N LYS A 288 10.33 8.50 -17.91
CA LYS A 288 11.58 9.24 -17.64
C LYS A 288 12.46 8.56 -16.60
N THR A 289 11.95 7.52 -15.92
CA THR A 289 12.61 6.89 -14.79
C THR A 289 13.11 5.49 -15.18
N PRO A 290 14.44 5.28 -15.18
CA PRO A 290 15.02 3.96 -15.43
C PRO A 290 14.83 3.05 -14.21
N LEU A 291 14.81 1.74 -14.44
CA LEU A 291 14.91 0.75 -13.39
C LEU A 291 16.38 0.58 -12.99
N LEU A 292 16.70 0.96 -11.75
CA LEU A 292 18.07 0.98 -11.25
C LEU A 292 18.40 -0.19 -10.31
N VAL A 293 17.39 -0.88 -9.77
CA VAL A 293 17.60 -1.88 -8.73
C VAL A 293 17.31 -3.27 -9.26
N ASP A 294 18.34 -4.13 -9.22
CA ASP A 294 18.28 -5.52 -9.65
C ASP A 294 17.72 -6.40 -8.53
N LEU A 295 16.40 -6.44 -8.43
CA LEU A 295 15.68 -7.22 -7.43
C LEU A 295 14.58 -8.07 -8.07
N LYS A 296 14.38 -9.28 -7.55
CA LYS A 296 13.26 -10.14 -7.95
C LYS A 296 11.92 -9.42 -7.72
N PRO A 297 10.94 -9.52 -8.64
CA PRO A 297 10.90 -10.41 -9.82
C PRO A 297 11.48 -9.81 -11.11
N SER A 298 11.87 -8.54 -11.17
CA SER A 298 12.43 -7.90 -12.36
C SER A 298 13.91 -8.24 -12.58
N GLY A 299 14.64 -8.51 -11.51
CA GLY A 299 16.04 -8.91 -11.47
C GLY A 299 16.25 -10.21 -10.69
N ASP A 300 17.48 -10.43 -10.19
CA ASP A 300 17.90 -11.71 -9.63
C ASP A 300 18.18 -11.69 -8.12
N ASN A 301 18.34 -10.52 -7.51
CA ASN A 301 18.76 -10.35 -6.12
C ASN A 301 17.59 -10.27 -5.14
N TYR A 302 17.90 -10.24 -3.82
CA TYR A 302 16.97 -10.12 -2.70
C TYR A 302 17.16 -8.80 -1.93
N MET A 303 16.22 -8.46 -1.04
CA MET A 303 16.27 -7.24 -0.24
C MET A 303 17.49 -7.15 0.70
N THR A 304 18.03 -8.28 1.13
CA THR A 304 19.27 -8.33 1.92
C THR A 304 20.49 -7.92 1.10
N ASP A 305 20.53 -8.27 -0.17
CA ASP A 305 21.60 -7.86 -1.09
C ASP A 305 21.51 -6.35 -1.33
N PHE A 306 20.28 -5.83 -1.46
CA PHE A 306 20.04 -4.39 -1.55
C PHE A 306 20.47 -3.66 -0.28
N HIS A 307 20.15 -4.18 0.90
CA HIS A 307 20.60 -3.60 2.17
C HIS A 307 22.13 -3.51 2.26
N ASN A 308 22.81 -4.56 1.86
CA ASN A 308 24.28 -4.60 1.88
C ASN A 308 24.91 -3.61 0.87
N SER A 309 24.17 -3.20 -0.14
CA SER A 309 24.61 -2.22 -1.15
C SER A 309 24.36 -0.76 -0.74
N VAL A 310 23.68 -0.53 0.40
CA VAL A 310 23.33 0.80 0.93
C VAL A 310 24.28 1.16 2.07
N THR A 311 24.81 2.39 2.07
CA THR A 311 25.84 2.84 3.02
C THR A 311 25.35 3.02 4.46
N GLY A 312 24.05 3.01 4.71
CA GLY A 312 23.44 3.29 6.03
C GLY A 312 23.45 4.76 6.45
N ARG A 313 23.88 5.69 5.58
CA ARG A 313 23.79 7.13 5.79
C ARG A 313 22.41 7.66 5.38
N THR A 314 22.08 8.86 5.81
CA THR A 314 20.88 9.55 5.31
C THR A 314 21.07 9.95 3.85
N LEU A 315 19.97 10.09 3.10
CA LEU A 315 20.04 10.53 1.70
C LEU A 315 20.76 11.89 1.56
N GLY A 316 20.56 12.81 2.50
CA GLY A 316 21.23 14.10 2.52
C GLY A 316 22.75 13.98 2.72
N GLU A 317 23.17 13.11 3.62
CA GLU A 317 24.60 12.83 3.86
C GLU A 317 25.25 12.14 2.66
N GLU A 318 24.53 11.21 2.00
CA GLU A 318 25.00 10.58 0.77
C GLU A 318 25.17 11.58 -0.37
N ILE A 319 24.21 12.47 -0.57
CA ILE A 319 24.27 13.52 -1.59
C ILE A 319 25.41 14.51 -1.28
N ALA A 320 25.57 14.92 -0.01
CA ALA A 320 26.58 15.88 0.41
C ALA A 320 28.02 15.33 0.30
N HIS A 321 28.21 14.05 0.56
CA HIS A 321 29.54 13.43 0.58
C HIS A 321 30.00 12.93 -0.78
N ASN A 322 29.11 12.80 -1.75
CA ASN A 322 29.40 12.33 -3.12
C ASN A 322 30.31 11.07 -3.16
N SER A 323 30.35 10.33 -2.08
CA SER A 323 31.19 9.15 -1.88
C SER A 323 30.32 7.92 -1.78
N LEU A 324 29.84 7.45 -2.94
CA LEU A 324 29.44 6.07 -3.06
C LEU A 324 30.69 5.22 -2.75
N ILE A 325 30.62 4.36 -1.72
CA ILE A 325 31.64 3.32 -1.56
C ILE A 325 31.63 2.55 -2.88
N PRO A 326 32.78 2.40 -3.56
CA PRO A 326 32.82 1.62 -4.79
C PRO A 326 32.46 0.17 -4.46
N VAL A 327 31.21 -0.19 -4.65
CA VAL A 327 30.79 -1.60 -4.65
C VAL A 327 31.34 -2.21 -5.94
N PRO A 328 32.04 -3.34 -5.89
CA PRO A 328 32.50 -4.01 -7.11
C PRO A 328 31.29 -4.18 -8.05
N ARG A 329 31.40 -3.70 -9.28
CA ARG A 329 30.31 -3.68 -10.27
C ARG A 329 29.65 -5.05 -10.49
N GLU A 330 30.39 -6.11 -10.29
CA GLU A 330 29.95 -7.51 -10.43
C GLU A 330 29.00 -7.97 -9.32
N LEU A 331 28.93 -7.24 -8.19
CA LEU A 331 28.09 -7.54 -7.04
C LEU A 331 27.05 -6.46 -6.74
N SER A 332 26.97 -5.42 -7.60
CA SER A 332 26.08 -4.29 -7.34
C SER A 332 24.63 -4.62 -7.70
N VAL A 333 23.76 -4.60 -6.70
CA VAL A 333 22.31 -4.66 -6.88
C VAL A 333 21.78 -3.34 -7.44
N ILE A 334 22.52 -2.24 -7.26
CA ILE A 334 22.16 -0.92 -7.76
C ILE A 334 22.94 -0.66 -9.04
N GLN A 335 22.22 -0.54 -10.14
CA GLN A 335 22.81 -0.26 -11.44
C GLN A 335 23.10 1.24 -11.60
N PRO A 336 24.16 1.62 -12.31
CA PRO A 336 24.43 3.01 -12.62
C PRO A 336 23.37 3.59 -13.58
N PHE A 337 23.12 4.88 -13.49
CA PHE A 337 22.07 5.57 -14.23
C PHE A 337 22.25 5.48 -15.77
N ASP A 338 23.49 5.46 -16.23
CA ASP A 338 23.87 5.32 -17.65
C ASP A 338 23.78 3.87 -18.16
N LYS A 339 23.62 2.90 -17.24
CA LYS A 339 23.47 1.48 -17.59
C LYS A 339 22.41 0.82 -16.70
N PRO A 340 21.15 1.25 -16.78
CA PRO A 340 20.07 0.72 -15.96
C PRO A 340 19.70 -0.72 -16.33
N LEU A 341 19.05 -1.45 -15.41
CA LEU A 341 18.49 -2.77 -15.67
C LEU A 341 17.40 -2.72 -16.76
N TYR A 342 16.63 -1.64 -16.76
CA TYR A 342 15.60 -1.35 -17.76
C TYR A 342 15.57 0.17 -18.01
N PRO A 343 15.57 0.64 -19.27
CA PRO A 343 15.84 2.04 -19.58
C PRO A 343 14.76 3.02 -19.08
N ALA A 344 13.50 2.62 -19.08
CA ALA A 344 12.38 3.43 -18.60
C ALA A 344 11.11 2.58 -18.47
N SER A 345 10.08 3.10 -17.81
CA SER A 345 8.76 2.48 -17.79
C SER A 345 8.76 1.06 -17.16
N SER A 346 9.31 0.93 -15.97
CA SER A 346 9.25 -0.33 -15.21
C SER A 346 7.79 -0.76 -14.98
N LEU A 347 6.95 0.18 -14.54
CA LEU A 347 5.50 0.07 -14.52
C LEU A 347 4.91 0.98 -15.62
N VAL A 348 3.91 0.47 -16.32
CA VAL A 348 3.20 1.20 -17.38
C VAL A 348 1.71 1.25 -17.10
N VAL A 349 1.10 2.36 -17.50
CA VAL A 349 -0.36 2.49 -17.53
C VAL A 349 -0.83 2.28 -18.98
N LEU A 350 -1.79 1.39 -19.14
CA LEU A 350 -2.39 1.03 -20.44
C LEU A 350 -3.80 1.59 -20.49
N LYS A 351 -4.19 2.14 -21.64
CA LYS A 351 -5.54 2.63 -21.91
C LYS A 351 -6.05 2.15 -23.27
N GLY A 352 -7.35 2.20 -23.46
CA GLY A 352 -8.02 1.84 -24.71
C GLY A 352 -9.47 1.49 -24.46
N ASN A 353 -10.16 1.03 -25.49
CA ASN A 353 -11.57 0.67 -25.37
C ASN A 353 -11.82 -0.52 -24.42
N LEU A 354 -10.78 -1.32 -24.11
CA LEU A 354 -10.88 -2.40 -23.13
C LEU A 354 -10.60 -1.92 -21.69
N ALA A 355 -9.85 -0.84 -21.51
CA ALA A 355 -9.47 -0.30 -20.22
C ALA A 355 -9.58 1.24 -20.22
N PRO A 356 -10.79 1.81 -20.34
CA PRO A 356 -10.96 3.27 -20.40
C PRO A 356 -10.52 3.98 -19.11
N GLY A 357 -10.70 3.36 -17.93
CA GLY A 357 -10.19 3.85 -16.65
C GLY A 357 -8.70 3.59 -16.47
N GLY A 358 -8.14 2.67 -17.22
CA GLY A 358 -6.73 2.29 -17.19
C GLY A 358 -6.51 0.84 -16.76
N ALA A 359 -5.28 0.38 -16.98
CA ALA A 359 -4.75 -0.88 -16.46
C ALA A 359 -3.28 -0.70 -16.13
N ILE A 360 -2.74 -1.50 -15.22
CA ILE A 360 -1.34 -1.44 -14.79
C ILE A 360 -0.62 -2.71 -15.21
N MET A 361 0.56 -2.54 -15.80
CA MET A 361 1.45 -3.65 -16.13
C MET A 361 2.86 -3.39 -15.60
N LYS A 362 3.49 -4.40 -15.02
CA LYS A 362 4.92 -4.38 -14.69
C LYS A 362 5.72 -4.87 -15.89
N ALA A 363 5.98 -3.97 -16.84
CA ALA A 363 6.66 -4.30 -18.08
C ALA A 363 8.08 -4.84 -17.86
N SER A 364 8.77 -4.39 -16.80
CA SER A 364 10.10 -4.87 -16.42
C SER A 364 10.13 -6.34 -15.98
N ALA A 365 9.00 -6.90 -15.53
CA ALA A 365 8.89 -8.31 -15.13
C ALA A 365 8.56 -9.26 -16.29
N SER A 366 8.24 -8.73 -17.48
CA SER A 366 8.04 -9.54 -18.68
C SER A 366 9.40 -9.95 -19.27
N LYS A 367 9.71 -11.24 -19.24
CA LYS A 367 10.93 -11.79 -19.84
C LYS A 367 10.82 -11.99 -21.36
N TYR A 368 9.60 -12.10 -21.87
CA TYR A 368 9.31 -12.32 -23.29
C TYR A 368 8.85 -11.02 -23.95
N ARG A 369 9.80 -10.19 -24.35
CA ARG A 369 9.57 -8.83 -24.86
C ARG A 369 8.59 -8.74 -26.03
N LYS A 370 8.50 -9.79 -26.87
CA LYS A 370 7.52 -9.87 -27.96
C LYS A 370 6.07 -9.76 -27.47
N LEU A 371 5.79 -10.19 -26.24
CA LEU A 371 4.45 -10.11 -25.65
C LEU A 371 4.06 -8.68 -25.24
N LEU A 372 4.99 -7.73 -25.22
CA LEU A 372 4.70 -6.31 -24.95
C LEU A 372 4.06 -5.60 -26.18
N GLN A 373 4.14 -6.25 -27.36
CA GLN A 373 3.36 -5.90 -28.56
C GLN A 373 2.72 -7.19 -29.06
N HIS A 374 1.47 -7.41 -28.74
CA HIS A 374 0.81 -8.69 -28.98
C HIS A 374 -0.65 -8.52 -29.33
N THR A 375 -1.11 -9.32 -30.29
CA THR A 375 -2.53 -9.48 -30.63
C THR A 375 -2.88 -10.96 -30.61
N GLY A 376 -3.95 -11.31 -29.88
CA GLY A 376 -4.36 -12.71 -29.77
C GLY A 376 -5.84 -12.85 -29.45
N LYS A 377 -6.38 -14.06 -29.68
CA LYS A 377 -7.75 -14.40 -29.32
C LYS A 377 -7.91 -14.54 -27.82
N ALA A 378 -8.94 -13.94 -27.27
CA ALA A 378 -9.29 -14.06 -25.86
C ALA A 378 -9.73 -15.48 -25.51
N VAL A 379 -9.23 -15.98 -24.39
CA VAL A 379 -9.74 -17.14 -23.66
C VAL A 379 -10.22 -16.63 -22.32
N VAL A 380 -11.54 -16.58 -22.13
CA VAL A 380 -12.18 -15.88 -21.03
C VAL A 380 -12.57 -16.85 -19.92
N PHE A 381 -12.21 -16.50 -18.71
CA PHE A 381 -12.65 -17.13 -17.46
C PHE A 381 -13.51 -16.16 -16.67
N ALA A 382 -14.75 -16.58 -16.38
CA ALA A 382 -15.74 -15.73 -15.73
C ALA A 382 -15.40 -15.38 -14.27
N ASN A 383 -14.60 -16.21 -13.61
CA ASN A 383 -14.10 -16.01 -12.24
C ASN A 383 -13.02 -17.06 -11.92
N SER A 384 -12.42 -16.98 -10.71
CA SER A 384 -11.35 -17.90 -10.29
C SER A 384 -11.80 -19.38 -10.22
N ALA A 385 -13.06 -19.66 -9.92
CA ALA A 385 -13.56 -21.04 -9.87
C ALA A 385 -13.68 -21.64 -11.28
N ASP A 386 -14.27 -20.88 -12.22
CA ASP A 386 -14.34 -21.25 -13.64
C ASP A 386 -12.93 -21.43 -14.23
N MET A 387 -11.99 -20.57 -13.87
CA MET A 387 -10.59 -20.72 -14.29
C MET A 387 -9.99 -22.02 -13.75
N ALA A 388 -10.15 -22.29 -12.46
CA ALA A 388 -9.58 -23.49 -11.84
C ALA A 388 -10.13 -24.79 -12.44
N GLU A 389 -11.39 -24.79 -12.86
CA GLU A 389 -12.04 -25.93 -13.51
C GLU A 389 -11.53 -26.14 -14.95
N ARG A 390 -11.37 -25.06 -15.72
CA ARG A 390 -11.20 -25.13 -17.17
C ARG A 390 -9.76 -24.91 -17.66
N ILE A 391 -8.86 -24.30 -16.88
CA ILE A 391 -7.55 -23.86 -17.37
C ILE A 391 -6.69 -25.02 -17.91
N ASP A 392 -6.84 -26.22 -17.34
CA ASP A 392 -6.09 -27.41 -17.72
C ASP A 392 -6.96 -28.44 -18.50
N ASP A 393 -8.16 -28.06 -18.93
CA ASP A 393 -9.02 -28.88 -19.78
C ASP A 393 -8.32 -29.18 -21.12
N PRO A 394 -8.17 -30.45 -21.53
CA PRO A 394 -7.56 -30.82 -22.82
C PRO A 394 -8.28 -30.18 -24.01
N ASP A 395 -9.60 -29.99 -23.92
CA ASP A 395 -10.44 -29.45 -24.99
C ASP A 395 -10.54 -27.92 -24.97
N LEU A 396 -9.88 -27.23 -24.04
CA LEU A 396 -9.85 -25.77 -24.00
C LEU A 396 -9.21 -25.25 -25.30
N ASP A 397 -9.95 -24.41 -26.06
CA ASP A 397 -9.43 -23.78 -27.29
C ASP A 397 -8.42 -22.66 -26.92
N VAL A 398 -7.17 -23.04 -26.74
CA VAL A 398 -6.08 -22.15 -26.36
C VAL A 398 -4.81 -22.47 -27.15
N THR A 399 -4.13 -21.43 -27.63
CA THR A 399 -2.85 -21.49 -28.35
C THR A 399 -1.79 -20.65 -27.62
N PRO A 400 -0.50 -20.78 -27.92
CA PRO A 400 0.56 -19.92 -27.37
C PRO A 400 0.31 -18.41 -27.58
N GLU A 401 -0.42 -18.05 -28.63
CA GLU A 401 -0.75 -16.67 -28.98
C GLU A 401 -2.04 -16.16 -28.32
N SER A 402 -2.80 -17.02 -27.63
CA SER A 402 -4.03 -16.62 -26.96
C SER A 402 -3.78 -15.62 -25.82
N VAL A 403 -4.77 -14.79 -25.55
CA VAL A 403 -4.81 -13.86 -24.41
C VAL A 403 -5.73 -14.44 -23.34
N LEU A 404 -5.17 -14.77 -22.17
CA LEU A 404 -5.96 -15.29 -21.05
C LEU A 404 -6.62 -14.12 -20.30
N VAL A 405 -7.94 -14.13 -20.16
CA VAL A 405 -8.72 -13.05 -19.52
C VAL A 405 -9.48 -13.62 -18.32
N LEU A 406 -9.17 -13.11 -17.14
CA LEU A 406 -9.87 -13.46 -15.91
C LEU A 406 -10.72 -12.29 -15.43
N GLN A 407 -12.03 -12.50 -15.39
CA GLN A 407 -13.05 -11.51 -15.02
C GLN A 407 -13.49 -11.66 -13.55
N ASN A 408 -14.20 -10.64 -13.05
CA ASN A 408 -14.90 -10.63 -11.76
C ASN A 408 -14.01 -10.95 -10.54
N ILE A 409 -12.81 -10.40 -10.53
CA ILE A 409 -11.91 -10.44 -9.35
C ILE A 409 -11.42 -9.03 -8.93
N GLY A 410 -12.08 -7.97 -9.45
CA GLY A 410 -11.89 -6.59 -9.04
C GLY A 410 -12.48 -6.27 -7.65
N PRO A 411 -12.52 -4.98 -7.27
CA PRO A 411 -12.97 -4.53 -5.95
C PRO A 411 -14.33 -5.08 -5.51
N ILE A 412 -15.32 -5.07 -6.39
CA ILE A 412 -16.69 -5.54 -6.14
C ILE A 412 -16.87 -6.99 -6.57
N GLY A 413 -16.37 -7.37 -7.73
CA GLY A 413 -16.56 -8.70 -8.32
C GLY A 413 -16.06 -9.83 -7.41
N ASN A 414 -14.90 -9.63 -6.79
CA ASN A 414 -14.44 -10.45 -5.68
C ASN A 414 -13.91 -9.53 -4.58
N PRO A 415 -14.70 -9.30 -3.50
CA PRO A 415 -14.38 -8.27 -2.52
C PRO A 415 -12.96 -8.36 -1.97
N GLY A 416 -12.22 -7.24 -2.10
CA GLY A 416 -10.83 -7.16 -1.70
C GLY A 416 -9.83 -7.59 -2.77
N MET A 417 -10.24 -7.76 -4.02
CA MET A 417 -9.33 -8.04 -5.13
C MET A 417 -8.29 -9.12 -4.77
N PRO A 418 -8.66 -10.39 -4.61
CA PRO A 418 -7.71 -11.44 -4.22
C PRO A 418 -6.53 -11.52 -5.20
N GLU A 419 -5.37 -11.99 -4.72
CA GLU A 419 -4.15 -12.14 -5.54
C GLU A 419 -4.26 -13.29 -6.56
N ALA A 420 -5.36 -13.30 -7.31
CA ALA A 420 -5.68 -14.31 -8.32
C ALA A 420 -5.28 -13.89 -9.74
N GLY A 421 -4.81 -12.66 -9.93
CA GLY A 421 -4.46 -12.12 -11.25
C GLY A 421 -3.26 -12.81 -11.93
N MET A 422 -2.50 -13.63 -11.20
CA MET A 422 -1.50 -14.51 -11.81
C MET A 422 -2.17 -15.76 -12.36
N ILE A 423 -2.80 -15.62 -13.52
CA ILE A 423 -3.42 -16.72 -14.25
C ILE A 423 -2.33 -17.73 -14.65
N PRO A 424 -2.43 -19.02 -14.32
CA PRO A 424 -1.44 -20.01 -14.70
C PRO A 424 -1.40 -20.20 -16.24
N ILE A 425 -0.26 -20.62 -16.75
CA ILE A 425 -0.15 -21.07 -18.14
C ILE A 425 -0.80 -22.47 -18.25
N PRO A 426 -1.75 -22.69 -19.17
CA PRO A 426 -2.37 -24.00 -19.34
C PRO A 426 -1.31 -25.09 -19.53
N ARG A 427 -1.46 -26.26 -18.87
CA ARG A 427 -0.45 -27.35 -18.90
C ARG A 427 -0.14 -27.79 -20.31
N LYS A 428 -1.15 -27.89 -21.20
CA LYS A 428 -0.93 -28.27 -22.60
C LYS A 428 -0.07 -27.28 -23.37
N ILE A 429 -0.08 -25.99 -23.00
CA ILE A 429 0.77 -24.95 -23.58
C ILE A 429 2.16 -24.95 -22.93
N ALA A 430 2.21 -25.10 -21.61
CA ALA A 430 3.47 -25.19 -20.87
C ALA A 430 4.32 -26.40 -21.30
N SER A 431 3.66 -27.55 -21.60
CA SER A 431 4.35 -28.74 -22.11
C SER A 431 5.01 -28.57 -23.49
N GLN A 432 4.63 -27.53 -24.24
CA GLN A 432 5.25 -27.12 -25.50
C GLN A 432 6.47 -26.20 -25.28
N GLY A 433 6.86 -25.95 -24.02
CA GLY A 433 7.97 -25.04 -23.67
C GLY A 433 7.58 -23.56 -23.61
N VAL A 434 6.30 -23.21 -23.66
CA VAL A 434 5.83 -21.84 -23.49
C VAL A 434 5.86 -21.48 -22.00
N LEU A 435 6.63 -20.47 -21.64
CA LEU A 435 6.84 -20.05 -20.24
C LEU A 435 6.08 -18.77 -19.86
N ASP A 436 5.53 -18.05 -20.84
CA ASP A 436 4.73 -16.84 -20.60
C ASP A 436 3.71 -16.64 -21.73
N MET A 437 2.58 -16.03 -21.37
CA MET A 437 1.50 -15.61 -22.27
C MET A 437 0.98 -14.25 -21.81
N LEU A 438 0.31 -13.50 -22.68
CA LEU A 438 -0.42 -12.30 -22.25
C LEU A 438 -1.62 -12.71 -21.40
N ARG A 439 -1.71 -12.14 -20.20
CA ARG A 439 -2.77 -12.36 -19.23
C ARG A 439 -3.37 -11.04 -18.79
N LEU A 440 -4.67 -10.98 -18.64
CA LEU A 440 -5.41 -9.76 -18.33
C LEU A 440 -6.42 -10.02 -17.20
N SER A 441 -6.55 -9.07 -16.29
CA SER A 441 -7.56 -9.13 -15.23
C SER A 441 -7.87 -7.76 -14.61
N ASP A 442 -9.07 -7.63 -14.07
CA ASP A 442 -9.47 -6.56 -13.17
C ASP A 442 -8.96 -6.75 -11.72
N GLY A 443 -8.41 -7.92 -11.42
CA GLY A 443 -7.82 -8.22 -10.13
C GLY A 443 -6.38 -7.74 -9.97
N ARG A 444 -5.78 -8.15 -8.86
CA ARG A 444 -4.36 -7.94 -8.54
C ARG A 444 -3.60 -9.27 -8.43
N MET A 445 -2.29 -9.20 -8.46
CA MET A 445 -1.44 -10.36 -8.18
C MET A 445 -0.42 -10.03 -7.09
N SER A 446 0.20 -11.06 -6.53
CA SER A 446 1.34 -10.90 -5.62
C SER A 446 2.45 -10.07 -6.28
N GLY A 447 3.02 -9.12 -5.56
CA GLY A 447 4.17 -8.35 -6.02
C GLY A 447 5.43 -9.19 -6.26
N THR A 448 5.43 -10.47 -5.86
CA THR A 448 6.50 -11.44 -6.08
C THR A 448 6.36 -12.20 -7.41
N ALA A 449 5.20 -12.11 -8.06
CA ALA A 449 4.92 -12.78 -9.32
C ALA A 449 5.50 -12.00 -10.51
N GLY A 450 5.87 -12.72 -11.57
CA GLY A 450 6.40 -12.16 -12.80
C GLY A 450 5.65 -12.64 -14.04
N GLY A 451 5.93 -12.02 -15.18
CA GLY A 451 5.35 -12.35 -16.47
C GLY A 451 4.66 -11.16 -17.13
N THR A 452 4.03 -11.40 -18.29
CA THR A 452 3.34 -10.40 -19.09
C THR A 452 1.86 -10.33 -18.69
N ILE A 453 1.55 -9.47 -17.70
CA ILE A 453 0.21 -9.44 -17.07
C ILE A 453 -0.26 -8.00 -16.96
N GLY A 454 -1.42 -7.69 -17.57
CA GLY A 454 -2.19 -6.45 -17.36
C GLY A 454 -3.20 -6.64 -16.23
N LEU A 455 -3.14 -5.78 -15.22
CA LEU A 455 -3.89 -5.89 -13.97
C LEU A 455 -4.68 -4.62 -13.69
N HIS A 456 -5.58 -4.70 -12.72
CA HIS A 456 -6.37 -3.55 -12.27
C HIS A 456 -7.14 -2.89 -13.41
N ILE A 457 -7.58 -3.69 -14.40
CA ILE A 457 -8.33 -3.16 -15.54
C ILE A 457 -9.60 -2.49 -15.02
N SER A 458 -9.77 -1.24 -15.39
CA SER A 458 -10.89 -0.42 -14.93
C SER A 458 -11.67 0.17 -16.13
N PRO A 459 -13.03 0.22 -15.99
CA PRO A 459 -13.84 -0.31 -14.89
C PRO A 459 -13.77 -1.84 -14.80
N GLU A 460 -13.84 -2.36 -13.55
CA GLU A 460 -13.81 -3.80 -13.30
C GLU A 460 -14.97 -4.54 -14.00
N SER A 461 -14.78 -5.81 -14.34
CA SER A 461 -15.80 -6.57 -15.07
C SER A 461 -17.11 -6.78 -14.31
N ALA A 462 -17.15 -6.57 -13.00
CA ALA A 462 -18.39 -6.57 -12.24
C ALA A 462 -19.28 -5.35 -12.52
N ASP A 463 -18.70 -4.23 -12.96
CA ASP A 463 -19.50 -3.10 -13.45
C ASP A 463 -20.31 -3.52 -14.69
N PRO A 464 -21.64 -3.34 -14.70
CA PRO A 464 -22.47 -3.71 -15.83
C PRO A 464 -22.07 -3.05 -17.16
N LYS A 465 -21.45 -1.87 -17.10
CA LYS A 465 -21.00 -1.09 -18.25
C LYS A 465 -19.54 -1.37 -18.64
N SER A 466 -18.85 -2.27 -17.93
CA SER A 466 -17.43 -2.54 -18.18
C SER A 466 -17.18 -3.19 -19.54
N PRO A 467 -16.26 -2.63 -20.36
CA PRO A 467 -15.81 -3.29 -21.57
C PRO A 467 -15.12 -4.63 -21.31
N LEU A 468 -14.37 -4.78 -20.22
CA LEU A 468 -13.78 -6.06 -19.85
C LEU A 468 -14.85 -7.13 -19.61
N GLY A 469 -15.98 -6.75 -19.02
CA GLY A 469 -17.07 -7.67 -18.71
C GLY A 469 -17.87 -8.16 -19.91
N ILE A 470 -17.70 -7.55 -21.11
CA ILE A 470 -18.38 -7.97 -22.34
C ILE A 470 -17.49 -8.75 -23.31
N VAL A 471 -16.21 -8.95 -22.96
CA VAL A 471 -15.27 -9.77 -23.75
C VAL A 471 -15.74 -11.22 -23.76
N ARG A 472 -15.67 -11.86 -24.94
CA ARG A 472 -16.06 -13.25 -25.16
C ARG A 472 -14.87 -14.05 -25.71
N ASN A 473 -14.92 -15.37 -25.57
CA ASN A 473 -13.93 -16.25 -26.22
C ASN A 473 -13.84 -15.97 -27.71
N GLY A 474 -12.62 -15.84 -28.23
CA GLY A 474 -12.33 -15.59 -29.63
C GLY A 474 -12.26 -14.11 -30.02
N ASP A 475 -12.69 -13.16 -29.17
CA ASP A 475 -12.48 -11.73 -29.44
C ASP A 475 -10.97 -11.44 -29.55
N LEU A 476 -10.58 -10.61 -30.51
CA LEU A 476 -9.17 -10.22 -30.66
C LEU A 476 -8.83 -9.08 -29.70
N ILE A 477 -7.77 -9.30 -28.90
CA ILE A 477 -7.26 -8.29 -27.97
C ILE A 477 -5.85 -7.90 -28.39
N THR A 478 -5.60 -6.60 -28.45
CA THR A 478 -4.29 -6.01 -28.76
C THR A 478 -3.71 -5.29 -27.56
N LEU A 479 -2.50 -5.66 -27.20
CA LEU A 479 -1.62 -4.95 -26.28
C LEU A 479 -0.48 -4.31 -27.09
N ASP A 480 -0.26 -3.00 -26.90
CA ASP A 480 0.92 -2.29 -27.36
C ASP A 480 1.45 -1.41 -26.21
N VAL A 481 2.48 -1.90 -25.52
CA VAL A 481 3.05 -1.21 -24.35
C VAL A 481 3.73 0.10 -24.76
N GLU A 482 4.33 0.17 -25.94
CA GLU A 482 4.98 1.40 -26.42
C GLU A 482 3.96 2.51 -26.63
N LYS A 483 2.81 2.16 -27.26
CA LYS A 483 1.69 3.10 -27.44
C LYS A 483 0.80 3.26 -26.21
N ARG A 484 1.05 2.50 -25.14
CA ARG A 484 0.19 2.47 -23.94
C ARG A 484 -1.24 2.02 -24.24
N GLN A 485 -1.40 1.12 -25.20
CA GLN A 485 -2.71 0.69 -25.70
C GLN A 485 -3.08 -0.70 -25.18
N LEU A 486 -4.33 -0.84 -24.75
CA LEU A 486 -5.00 -2.11 -24.47
C LEU A 486 -6.41 -2.03 -25.05
N SER A 487 -6.65 -2.80 -26.11
CA SER A 487 -7.89 -2.68 -26.88
C SER A 487 -8.44 -4.05 -27.28
N VAL A 488 -9.75 -4.13 -27.42
CA VAL A 488 -10.46 -5.23 -28.09
C VAL A 488 -10.88 -4.77 -29.50
N ASP A 489 -10.75 -5.66 -30.48
CA ASP A 489 -11.12 -5.38 -31.87
C ASP A 489 -12.64 -5.55 -32.06
N LEU A 490 -13.38 -4.62 -31.47
CA LEU A 490 -14.82 -4.48 -31.59
C LEU A 490 -15.13 -3.02 -31.91
N SER A 491 -16.10 -2.79 -32.78
CA SER A 491 -16.60 -1.44 -33.04
C SER A 491 -17.32 -0.87 -31.80
N ASP A 492 -17.38 0.45 -31.69
CA ASP A 492 -18.13 1.12 -30.62
C ASP A 492 -19.61 0.72 -30.60
N ALA A 493 -20.18 0.42 -31.76
CA ALA A 493 -21.55 -0.07 -31.90
C ALA A 493 -21.69 -1.48 -31.27
N GLU A 494 -20.75 -2.39 -31.52
CA GLU A 494 -20.76 -3.74 -30.94
C GLU A 494 -20.51 -3.70 -29.42
N ILE A 495 -19.57 -2.88 -28.96
CA ILE A 495 -19.34 -2.66 -27.54
C ILE A 495 -20.63 -2.18 -26.88
N SER A 496 -21.27 -1.15 -27.46
CA SER A 496 -22.51 -0.59 -26.93
C SER A 496 -23.65 -1.62 -26.94
N GLN A 497 -23.77 -2.41 -28.00
CA GLN A 497 -24.77 -3.47 -28.09
C GLN A 497 -24.56 -4.53 -27.00
N ARG A 498 -23.34 -5.04 -26.84
CA ARG A 498 -23.01 -6.07 -25.84
C ARG A 498 -23.21 -5.54 -24.41
N ILE A 499 -22.93 -4.26 -24.14
CA ILE A 499 -23.21 -3.61 -22.85
C ILE A 499 -24.73 -3.57 -22.62
N GLN A 500 -25.55 -3.20 -23.62
CA GLN A 500 -27.00 -3.18 -23.48
C GLN A 500 -27.59 -4.58 -23.27
N GLU A 501 -27.09 -5.60 -23.95
CA GLU A 501 -27.46 -7.01 -23.73
C GLU A 501 -27.16 -7.42 -22.28
N ARG A 502 -25.97 -7.07 -21.77
CA ARG A 502 -25.55 -7.35 -20.42
C ARG A 502 -26.40 -6.64 -19.38
N LEU A 503 -26.68 -5.34 -19.55
CA LEU A 503 -27.57 -4.59 -18.68
C LEU A 503 -28.96 -5.22 -18.57
N LYS A 504 -29.55 -5.69 -19.68
CA LYS A 504 -30.83 -6.41 -19.66
C LYS A 504 -30.74 -7.69 -18.82
N THR A 505 -29.64 -8.45 -18.97
CA THR A 505 -29.41 -9.67 -18.17
C THR A 505 -29.33 -9.36 -16.69
N PHE A 506 -28.64 -8.28 -16.30
CA PHE A 506 -28.55 -7.83 -14.91
C PHE A 506 -29.91 -7.40 -14.34
N GLN A 507 -30.71 -6.69 -15.11
CA GLN A 507 -32.07 -6.26 -14.69
C GLN A 507 -33.04 -7.43 -14.53
N GLN A 508 -32.92 -8.46 -15.37
CA GLN A 508 -33.81 -9.64 -15.34
C GLN A 508 -33.44 -10.67 -14.28
N ALA A 509 -32.20 -10.66 -13.80
CA ALA A 509 -31.66 -11.74 -13.01
C ALA A 509 -32.07 -11.74 -11.54
N GLU A 510 -32.90 -10.81 -11.03
CA GLU A 510 -33.36 -10.70 -9.64
C GLU A 510 -32.34 -11.19 -8.59
N GLY A 511 -31.08 -10.80 -8.73
CA GLY A 511 -29.99 -11.12 -7.82
C GLY A 511 -29.37 -12.53 -7.96
N ALA A 512 -29.77 -13.36 -8.93
CA ALA A 512 -29.17 -14.68 -9.15
C ALA A 512 -27.91 -14.63 -10.00
N ALA A 513 -27.87 -13.77 -11.03
CA ALA A 513 -26.73 -13.62 -11.95
C ALA A 513 -25.67 -12.62 -11.47
N THR A 514 -25.93 -11.89 -10.39
CA THR A 514 -25.03 -10.88 -9.84
C THR A 514 -24.78 -11.16 -8.36
N PRO A 515 -23.84 -12.03 -8.02
CA PRO A 515 -23.57 -12.41 -6.63
C PRO A 515 -23.26 -11.21 -5.70
N TRP A 516 -22.71 -10.13 -6.26
CA TRP A 516 -22.38 -8.90 -5.53
C TRP A 516 -23.63 -8.10 -5.11
N VAL A 517 -24.72 -8.08 -5.87
CA VAL A 517 -25.98 -7.40 -5.47
C VAL A 517 -26.52 -7.99 -4.15
N LYS A 518 -26.45 -9.30 -3.98
CA LYS A 518 -26.81 -9.95 -2.70
C LYS A 518 -25.86 -9.53 -1.56
N ARG A 519 -24.61 -9.24 -1.87
CA ARG A 519 -23.61 -8.82 -0.87
C ARG A 519 -23.82 -7.40 -0.37
N GLU A 520 -24.39 -6.50 -1.17
CA GLU A 520 -24.74 -5.13 -0.75
C GLU A 520 -25.72 -5.12 0.43
N GLY A 521 -26.64 -6.06 0.48
CA GLY A 521 -27.61 -6.24 1.57
C GLY A 521 -27.03 -6.89 2.83
N MET A 522 -25.76 -7.29 2.83
CA MET A 522 -25.12 -7.90 4.00
C MET A 522 -24.95 -6.90 5.13
N ARG A 523 -25.06 -7.39 6.38
CA ARG A 523 -24.86 -6.57 7.57
C ARG A 523 -23.37 -6.25 7.81
N GLY A 524 -23.13 -5.17 8.53
CA GLY A 524 -21.80 -4.80 9.03
C GLY A 524 -20.83 -4.41 7.93
N TYR A 525 -19.54 -4.65 8.19
CA TYR A 525 -18.46 -4.24 7.29
C TYR A 525 -18.61 -4.79 5.86
N ARG A 526 -19.16 -5.99 5.69
CA ARG A 526 -19.37 -6.58 4.36
C ARG A 526 -20.31 -5.74 3.49
N GLY A 527 -21.43 -5.32 4.04
CA GLY A 527 -22.36 -4.44 3.32
C GLY A 527 -21.79 -3.03 3.12
N LEU A 528 -21.08 -2.50 4.12
CA LEU A 528 -20.39 -1.22 4.00
C LEU A 528 -19.38 -1.25 2.84
N TYR A 529 -18.52 -2.28 2.78
CA TYR A 529 -17.52 -2.45 1.73
C TYR A 529 -18.17 -2.43 0.33
N MET A 530 -19.19 -3.26 0.13
CA MET A 530 -19.84 -3.42 -1.17
C MET A 530 -20.51 -2.15 -1.69
N ARG A 531 -21.03 -1.30 -0.78
CA ARG A 531 -21.72 -0.05 -1.15
C ARG A 531 -20.78 1.13 -1.36
N SER A 532 -19.55 1.07 -0.82
CA SER A 532 -18.70 2.26 -0.71
C SER A 532 -17.34 2.12 -1.36
N VAL A 533 -16.92 0.90 -1.78
CA VAL A 533 -15.63 0.72 -2.42
C VAL A 533 -15.64 1.31 -3.83
N ASN A 534 -14.64 2.15 -4.12
CA ASN A 534 -14.43 2.71 -5.46
C ASN A 534 -13.57 1.77 -6.34
N GLN A 535 -13.36 2.16 -7.58
CA GLN A 535 -12.59 1.40 -8.57
C GLN A 535 -11.08 1.40 -8.25
N ALA A 536 -10.34 0.48 -8.88
CA ALA A 536 -8.92 0.27 -8.63
C ALA A 536 -8.05 1.49 -8.98
N GLU A 537 -8.39 2.24 -10.04
CA GLU A 537 -7.70 3.47 -10.43
C GLU A 537 -7.87 4.61 -9.43
N LEU A 538 -8.89 4.53 -8.59
CA LEU A 538 -9.14 5.46 -7.47
C LEU A 538 -8.60 4.91 -6.14
N GLY A 539 -8.00 3.72 -6.16
CA GLY A 539 -7.35 3.12 -5.00
C GLY A 539 -8.14 2.01 -4.30
N ALA A 540 -9.33 1.61 -4.78
CA ALA A 540 -10.23 0.68 -4.11
C ALA A 540 -10.46 1.08 -2.63
N ASP A 541 -10.58 2.38 -2.36
CA ASP A 541 -10.90 2.95 -1.04
C ASP A 541 -12.40 3.13 -0.87
N PHE A 542 -12.85 3.58 0.30
CA PHE A 542 -14.23 3.98 0.46
C PHE A 542 -14.41 5.44 0.00
N ASP A 543 -15.42 5.69 -0.81
CA ASP A 543 -15.72 6.98 -1.39
C ASP A 543 -15.91 8.08 -0.34
N PHE A 544 -16.60 7.77 0.77
CA PHE A 544 -16.87 8.71 1.86
C PHE A 544 -15.63 9.03 2.72
N LEU A 545 -14.53 8.30 2.57
CA LEU A 545 -13.28 8.53 3.29
C LEU A 545 -12.27 9.35 2.49
N THR A 546 -12.53 9.55 1.21
CA THR A 546 -11.67 10.40 0.38
C THR A 546 -11.85 11.87 0.74
N ALA A 547 -10.84 12.69 0.50
CA ALA A 547 -10.89 14.13 0.79
C ALA A 547 -11.95 14.87 -0.04
N GLU A 548 -12.32 14.33 -1.19
CA GLU A 548 -13.38 14.87 -2.06
C GLU A 548 -14.79 14.44 -1.62
N GLY A 549 -14.87 13.47 -0.69
CA GLY A 549 -16.12 12.88 -0.25
C GLY A 549 -16.78 12.00 -1.33
N PRO A 550 -18.00 11.48 -1.06
CA PRO A 550 -18.71 10.67 -2.02
C PRO A 550 -19.01 11.47 -3.29
N GLN A 551 -18.49 11.00 -4.42
CA GLN A 551 -18.88 11.55 -5.71
C GLN A 551 -20.38 11.24 -5.90
N LYS A 552 -21.21 12.29 -5.90
CA LYS A 552 -22.61 12.12 -6.27
C LYS A 552 -22.64 11.49 -7.64
N SER A 553 -23.18 10.28 -7.73
CA SER A 553 -23.51 9.68 -9.03
C SER A 553 -24.28 10.74 -9.81
N GLN A 554 -23.76 11.20 -10.90
CA GLN A 554 -24.58 11.94 -11.88
C GLN A 554 -25.63 10.92 -12.35
N GLU A 555 -26.86 11.12 -11.88
CA GLU A 555 -28.04 10.39 -12.31
C GLU A 555 -28.21 10.46 -13.82
#